data_4f25319f9690baf9bcf9a46c775b18e5
#
_entry.id   4f25319f9690baf9bcf9a46c775b18e5
#
_cell.length_a   1.000
_cell.length_b   1.000
_cell.length_c   1.000
_cell.angle_alpha   90.00
_cell.angle_beta   90.00
_cell.angle_gamma   90.00
#
_symmetry.space_group_name_H-M   'P 1'
#
loop_
_entity.id
_entity.type
_entity.pdbx_description
1 polymer ?
#
loop_
_entity_poly.entity_id
_entity_poly.type
_entity_poly.pdbx_seq_one_letter_code
_entity_poly.pdbx_strand_id
1 'polypeptide(L)'
;MNNQQKMNRRRFIKMSAAAGVLAAGGAALWKLGAVRLFRDTALQQFPGVLYVERLRQVVAADSGRARVLMWEVSSPAEGPTVEVRLQGEENVMRGYPAADDRFTDDGSEVYQYTAELEQLMPGTKYQYRITAGEAATDWQMLYTPTADEPYKILIFPDAQSSDYADWKELAHLAWARNTDAQLFVCMGDLVDNGEDRLQWTEFFGGVKEMQRSIPVAPVMGNHETYNRDWKMRLPEAYLHYFKTPTNASKAFDRYYYSFDYGDVHYIVLCTQQREISEFADGLVDEQLAWMRRDM
;
A
#
# COMPACT_ATOMS: atom_id res chain seq x y z
N MET A 1 -29.31 26.09 13.48
CA MET A 1 -29.00 25.99 14.93
C MET A 1 -28.01 24.83 15.11
N ASN A 2 -26.79 25.18 15.46
CA ASN A 2 -25.60 24.33 15.41
C ASN A 2 -25.54 23.43 16.66
N ASN A 3 -25.66 22.14 16.52
CA ASN A 3 -25.50 21.20 17.63
C ASN A 3 -24.15 20.45 17.46
N GLN A 4 -23.04 21.17 17.68
CA GLN A 4 -21.76 20.55 17.97
C GLN A 4 -21.82 19.98 19.39
N GLN A 5 -21.94 18.66 19.51
CA GLN A 5 -21.79 17.98 20.78
C GLN A 5 -20.35 18.16 21.28
N LYS A 6 -20.14 19.08 22.22
CA LYS A 6 -18.87 19.20 22.95
C LYS A 6 -18.60 17.89 23.69
N MET A 7 -17.53 17.20 23.28
CA MET A 7 -17.06 15.97 23.94
C MET A 7 -16.76 16.26 25.41
N ASN A 8 -17.38 15.52 26.33
CA ASN A 8 -17.28 15.74 27.77
C ASN A 8 -15.85 15.39 28.23
N ARG A 9 -15.22 16.29 29.05
CA ARG A 9 -13.85 16.19 29.57
C ARG A 9 -13.55 14.83 30.28
N ARG A 10 -14.55 14.25 30.94
CA ARG A 10 -14.44 12.91 31.54
C ARG A 10 -14.33 11.78 30.50
N ARG A 11 -14.92 11.94 29.33
CA ARG A 11 -14.84 10.99 28.21
C ARG A 11 -13.47 11.07 27.55
N PHE A 12 -12.95 12.28 27.38
CA PHE A 12 -11.60 12.52 26.85
C PHE A 12 -10.51 11.92 27.76
N ILE A 13 -10.61 12.12 29.10
CA ILE A 13 -9.65 11.57 30.06
C ILE A 13 -9.70 10.03 30.09
N LYS A 14 -10.88 9.41 29.96
CA LYS A 14 -10.99 7.94 29.88
C LYS A 14 -10.39 7.39 28.58
N MET A 15 -10.51 8.11 27.45
CA MET A 15 -9.88 7.73 26.18
C MET A 15 -8.36 7.89 26.22
N SER A 16 -7.86 8.97 26.85
CA SER A 16 -6.42 9.19 27.06
C SER A 16 -5.79 8.17 27.99
N ALA A 17 -6.53 7.71 29.04
CA ALA A 17 -6.08 6.65 29.93
C ALA A 17 -6.03 5.28 29.23
N ALA A 18 -7.00 4.98 28.37
CA ALA A 18 -6.99 3.76 27.54
C ALA A 18 -5.83 3.75 26.53
N ALA A 19 -5.54 4.90 25.90
CA ALA A 19 -4.39 5.06 25.01
C ALA A 19 -3.04 4.96 25.73
N GLY A 20 -2.95 5.49 26.97
CA GLY A 20 -1.74 5.41 27.80
C GLY A 20 -1.42 3.99 28.29
N VAL A 21 -2.44 3.18 28.59
CA VAL A 21 -2.26 1.76 28.97
C VAL A 21 -1.81 0.93 27.74
N LEU A 22 -2.24 1.30 26.55
CA LEU A 22 -1.78 0.67 25.29
C LEU A 22 -0.30 0.98 25.01
N ALA A 23 0.17 2.18 25.31
CA ALA A 23 1.57 2.56 25.08
C ALA A 23 2.57 1.92 26.06
N ALA A 24 2.17 1.69 27.31
CA ALA A 24 3.05 1.13 28.34
C ALA A 24 3.07 -0.41 28.40
N GLY A 25 2.05 -1.09 27.88
CA GLY A 25 1.90 -2.55 27.87
C GLY A 25 2.06 -3.19 26.50
N GLY A 26 2.31 -2.41 25.45
CA GLY A 26 2.17 -2.81 24.05
C GLY A 26 3.02 -4.01 23.62
N ALA A 27 4.27 -4.05 24.03
CA ALA A 27 5.21 -5.08 23.58
C ALA A 27 4.92 -6.49 24.14
N ALA A 28 4.33 -6.60 25.33
CA ALA A 28 4.03 -7.89 25.95
C ALA A 28 2.67 -8.45 25.52
N LEU A 29 1.69 -7.59 25.26
CA LEU A 29 0.34 -7.97 24.83
C LEU A 29 0.27 -8.33 23.33
N TRP A 30 1.19 -7.81 22.52
CA TRP A 30 1.29 -8.11 21.09
C TRP A 30 1.53 -9.59 20.81
N LYS A 31 2.41 -10.23 21.62
CA LYS A 31 2.69 -11.67 21.51
C LYS A 31 1.49 -12.58 21.83
N LEU A 32 0.43 -12.05 22.42
CA LEU A 32 -0.72 -12.83 22.91
C LEU A 32 -2.01 -12.64 22.09
N GLY A 33 -1.96 -11.93 20.93
CA GLY A 33 -3.19 -11.65 20.15
C GLY A 33 -4.19 -10.70 20.84
N ALA A 34 -3.92 -10.29 22.09
CA ALA A 34 -4.82 -9.48 22.88
C ALA A 34 -5.02 -8.06 22.30
N VAL A 35 -4.03 -7.53 21.57
CA VAL A 35 -4.16 -6.22 20.91
C VAL A 35 -5.19 -6.28 19.76
N ARG A 36 -5.29 -7.41 19.07
CA ARG A 36 -6.33 -7.63 18.04
C ARG A 36 -7.72 -7.56 18.66
N LEU A 37 -7.94 -8.29 19.75
CA LEU A 37 -9.24 -8.30 20.45
C LEU A 37 -9.63 -6.93 21.00
N PHE A 38 -8.68 -6.18 21.59
CA PHE A 38 -8.93 -4.83 22.11
C PHE A 38 -9.20 -3.83 20.98
N ARG A 39 -8.52 -3.97 19.85
CA ARG A 39 -8.73 -3.13 18.68
C ARG A 39 -10.11 -3.39 18.08
N ASP A 40 -10.48 -4.64 17.84
CA ASP A 40 -11.76 -5.01 17.27
C ASP A 40 -12.94 -4.60 18.17
N THR A 41 -12.78 -4.68 19.48
CA THR A 41 -13.77 -4.20 20.45
C THR A 41 -13.86 -2.66 20.47
N ALA A 42 -12.77 -1.95 20.32
CA ALA A 42 -12.75 -0.48 20.25
C ALA A 42 -13.37 0.04 18.95
N LEU A 43 -13.20 -0.70 17.85
CA LEU A 43 -13.70 -0.35 16.51
C LEU A 43 -15.22 -0.51 16.40
N GLN A 44 -15.83 -1.45 17.12
CA GLN A 44 -17.28 -1.60 17.20
C GLN A 44 -18.00 -0.40 17.86
N GLN A 45 -17.26 0.56 18.45
CA GLN A 45 -17.86 1.71 19.13
C GLN A 45 -18.19 2.90 18.19
N PHE A 46 -17.82 2.82 16.90
CA PHE A 46 -18.07 3.88 15.93
C PHE A 46 -18.82 3.33 14.70
N PRO A 47 -20.14 3.19 14.77
CA PRO A 47 -20.92 2.74 13.64
C PRO A 47 -20.70 3.70 12.44
N GLY A 48 -20.53 3.12 11.26
CA GLY A 48 -20.32 3.87 10.02
C GLY A 48 -18.86 4.19 9.67
N VAL A 49 -17.89 3.87 10.53
CA VAL A 49 -16.45 4.04 10.22
C VAL A 49 -15.84 2.69 9.84
N LEU A 50 -15.28 2.62 8.62
CA LEU A 50 -14.51 1.47 8.14
C LEU A 50 -13.02 1.69 8.43
N TYR A 51 -12.45 0.75 9.16
CA TYR A 51 -11.01 0.77 9.45
C TYR A 51 -10.26 -0.13 8.49
N VAL A 52 -9.33 0.48 7.77
CA VAL A 52 -8.43 -0.22 6.85
C VAL A 52 -6.98 0.06 7.21
N GLU A 53 -6.13 -0.93 7.00
CA GLU A 53 -4.69 -0.83 7.19
C GLU A 53 -3.98 -0.85 5.85
N ARG A 54 -2.78 -0.29 5.82
CA ARG A 54 -1.89 -0.31 4.66
C ARG A 54 -2.59 0.10 3.34
N LEU A 55 -3.55 1.05 3.45
CA LEU A 55 -4.19 1.62 2.27
C LEU A 55 -3.15 2.31 1.41
N ARG A 56 -3.03 1.86 0.18
CA ARG A 56 -2.01 2.33 -0.77
C ARG A 56 -2.54 2.41 -2.18
N GLN A 57 -2.02 3.38 -2.91
CA GLN A 57 -2.14 3.47 -4.36
C GLN A 57 -0.92 2.80 -4.98
N VAL A 58 -1.12 1.97 -6.00
CA VAL A 58 -0.05 1.34 -6.79
C VAL A 58 -0.21 1.81 -8.23
N VAL A 59 0.88 1.99 -8.94
CA VAL A 59 0.85 2.35 -10.36
C VAL A 59 0.07 1.31 -11.18
N ALA A 60 -0.64 1.78 -12.21
CA ALA A 60 -1.27 0.95 -13.23
C ALA A 60 -0.49 1.09 -14.53
N ALA A 61 -0.70 0.21 -15.51
CA ALA A 61 -0.01 0.26 -16.80
C ALA A 61 -0.12 1.64 -17.47
N ASP A 62 -1.29 2.25 -17.44
CA ASP A 62 -1.52 3.67 -17.78
C ASP A 62 -2.01 4.41 -16.54
N SER A 63 -1.11 5.02 -15.79
CA SER A 63 -1.43 5.74 -14.56
C SER A 63 -2.16 7.06 -14.79
N GLY A 64 -2.25 7.54 -16.03
CA GLY A 64 -3.09 8.65 -16.43
C GLY A 64 -4.59 8.29 -16.51
N ARG A 65 -4.92 6.99 -16.67
CA ARG A 65 -6.30 6.52 -16.87
C ARG A 65 -6.74 5.44 -15.90
N ALA A 66 -5.80 4.92 -15.09
CA ALA A 66 -6.08 3.85 -14.12
C ALA A 66 -5.27 4.02 -12.84
N ARG A 67 -5.73 3.34 -11.79
CA ARG A 67 -5.06 3.26 -10.49
C ARG A 67 -5.42 1.96 -9.81
N VAL A 68 -4.45 1.31 -9.18
CA VAL A 68 -4.71 0.18 -8.29
C VAL A 68 -4.76 0.69 -6.85
N LEU A 69 -5.80 0.33 -6.13
CA LEU A 69 -5.92 0.57 -4.69
C LEU A 69 -5.90 -0.75 -3.95
N MET A 70 -5.08 -0.82 -2.92
CA MET A 70 -4.96 -2.01 -2.08
C MET A 70 -5.03 -1.63 -0.61
N TRP A 71 -5.65 -2.49 0.20
CA TRP A 71 -5.73 -2.30 1.65
C TRP A 71 -5.91 -3.61 2.37
N GLU A 72 -5.61 -3.62 3.66
CA GLU A 72 -5.86 -4.76 4.53
C GLU A 72 -6.97 -4.46 5.53
N VAL A 73 -7.59 -5.53 6.00
CA VAL A 73 -8.58 -5.51 7.08
C VAL A 73 -8.23 -6.56 8.12
N SER A 74 -8.72 -6.38 9.34
CA SER A 74 -8.52 -7.36 10.42
C SER A 74 -9.37 -8.61 10.27
N SER A 75 -10.50 -8.48 9.58
CA SER A 75 -11.44 -9.57 9.26
C SER A 75 -12.09 -9.29 7.92
N PRO A 76 -12.53 -10.34 7.19
CA PRO A 76 -13.19 -10.18 5.90
C PRO A 76 -14.37 -9.22 5.96
N ALA A 77 -14.47 -8.33 4.97
CA ALA A 77 -15.59 -7.41 4.78
C ALA A 77 -16.50 -7.92 3.64
N GLU A 78 -17.78 -7.68 3.73
CA GLU A 78 -18.73 -8.05 2.69
C GLU A 78 -18.76 -6.97 1.59
N GLY A 79 -18.44 -7.38 0.35
CA GLY A 79 -18.57 -6.57 -0.86
C GLY A 79 -17.90 -5.19 -0.81
N PRO A 80 -16.65 -5.09 -0.36
CA PRO A 80 -16.02 -3.77 -0.28
C PRO A 80 -15.91 -3.14 -1.66
N THR A 81 -16.14 -1.83 -1.71
CA THR A 81 -16.15 -1.04 -2.93
C THR A 81 -15.33 0.23 -2.74
N VAL A 82 -14.64 0.66 -3.77
CA VAL A 82 -14.01 1.99 -3.78
C VAL A 82 -14.96 2.96 -4.48
N GLU A 83 -15.43 3.96 -3.77
CA GLU A 83 -16.17 5.07 -4.34
C GLU A 83 -15.22 6.19 -4.75
N VAL A 84 -15.45 6.75 -5.95
CA VAL A 84 -14.65 7.84 -6.52
C VAL A 84 -15.56 8.99 -6.89
N ARG A 85 -15.08 10.22 -6.61
CA ARG A 85 -15.72 11.46 -7.04
C ARG A 85 -14.68 12.49 -7.52
N LEU A 86 -15.09 13.48 -8.26
CA LEU A 86 -14.24 14.62 -8.57
C LEU A 86 -13.99 15.43 -7.29
N GLN A 87 -12.80 15.99 -7.17
CA GLN A 87 -12.47 16.85 -6.04
C GLN A 87 -13.41 18.08 -6.03
N GLY A 88 -14.04 18.31 -4.88
CA GLY A 88 -14.98 19.41 -4.69
C GLY A 88 -16.44 19.08 -5.02
N GLU A 89 -16.70 17.91 -5.62
CA GLU A 89 -18.08 17.44 -5.86
C GLU A 89 -18.56 16.57 -4.69
N GLU A 90 -19.87 16.61 -4.42
CA GLU A 90 -20.48 15.79 -3.38
C GLU A 90 -20.90 14.41 -3.90
N ASN A 91 -21.25 14.32 -5.18
CA ASN A 91 -21.77 13.12 -5.78
C ASN A 91 -20.67 12.10 -6.12
N VAL A 92 -20.89 10.85 -5.78
CA VAL A 92 -20.06 9.74 -6.23
C VAL A 92 -20.22 9.57 -7.73
N MET A 93 -19.09 9.62 -8.46
CA MET A 93 -19.07 9.45 -9.90
C MET A 93 -19.16 7.97 -10.28
N ARG A 94 -18.43 7.11 -9.56
CA ARG A 94 -18.37 5.67 -9.82
C ARG A 94 -17.95 4.89 -8.58
N GLY A 95 -18.46 3.66 -8.49
CA GLY A 95 -18.01 2.62 -7.56
C GLY A 95 -17.23 1.53 -8.29
N TYR A 96 -16.14 1.08 -7.69
CA TYR A 96 -15.30 -0.02 -8.20
C TYR A 96 -15.30 -1.15 -7.18
N PRO A 97 -15.83 -2.33 -7.53
CA PRO A 97 -15.80 -3.47 -6.61
C PRO A 97 -14.36 -3.92 -6.37
N ALA A 98 -14.09 -4.37 -5.16
CA ALA A 98 -12.80 -4.91 -4.81
C ALA A 98 -12.82 -6.44 -4.83
N ALA A 99 -11.73 -7.02 -5.33
CA ALA A 99 -11.45 -8.44 -5.21
C ALA A 99 -10.71 -8.73 -3.90
N ASP A 100 -11.02 -9.84 -3.24
CA ASP A 100 -10.25 -10.31 -2.09
C ASP A 100 -8.97 -11.03 -2.56
N ASP A 101 -7.93 -10.83 -1.79
CA ASP A 101 -6.67 -11.53 -1.90
C ASP A 101 -6.25 -11.95 -0.49
N ARG A 102 -6.16 -13.27 -0.30
CA ARG A 102 -5.77 -13.87 0.98
C ARG A 102 -4.50 -14.64 0.81
N PHE A 103 -3.57 -14.35 1.65
CA PHE A 103 -2.33 -15.13 1.69
C PHE A 103 -1.90 -15.35 3.13
N THR A 104 -1.08 -16.38 3.34
CA THR A 104 -0.51 -16.71 4.64
C THR A 104 0.98 -16.55 4.55
N ASP A 105 1.54 -15.71 5.40
CA ASP A 105 2.97 -15.53 5.52
C ASP A 105 3.35 -15.29 7.00
N ASP A 106 4.57 -15.67 7.40
CA ASP A 106 5.03 -15.56 8.79
C ASP A 106 4.03 -16.14 9.80
N GLY A 107 3.39 -17.26 9.46
CA GLY A 107 2.37 -17.89 10.29
C GLY A 107 1.11 -17.08 10.52
N SER A 108 0.89 -16.01 9.73
CA SER A 108 -0.24 -15.10 9.83
C SER A 108 -1.06 -15.07 8.55
N GLU A 109 -2.38 -15.20 8.67
CA GLU A 109 -3.31 -14.97 7.57
C GLU A 109 -3.51 -13.46 7.35
N VAL A 110 -3.41 -13.02 6.11
CA VAL A 110 -3.63 -11.63 5.67
C VAL A 110 -4.89 -11.55 4.84
N TYR A 111 -5.81 -10.70 5.24
CA TYR A 111 -7.01 -10.36 4.48
C TYR A 111 -6.78 -9.04 3.77
N GLN A 112 -6.62 -9.10 2.47
CA GLN A 112 -6.33 -7.95 1.63
C GLN A 112 -7.39 -7.81 0.53
N TYR A 113 -7.63 -6.58 0.11
CA TYR A 113 -8.52 -6.26 -1.01
C TYR A 113 -7.78 -5.42 -2.03
N THR A 114 -8.17 -5.59 -3.29
CA THR A 114 -7.64 -4.84 -4.42
C THR A 114 -8.79 -4.34 -5.28
N ALA A 115 -8.80 -3.06 -5.58
CA ALA A 115 -9.71 -2.46 -6.56
C ALA A 115 -8.89 -1.82 -7.70
N GLU A 116 -9.25 -2.14 -8.93
CA GLU A 116 -8.66 -1.55 -10.12
C GLU A 116 -9.59 -0.44 -10.62
N LEU A 117 -9.15 0.79 -10.49
CA LEU A 117 -9.86 1.97 -10.96
C LEU A 117 -9.47 2.23 -12.41
N GLU A 118 -10.40 2.06 -13.30
CA GLU A 118 -10.19 2.23 -14.74
C GLU A 118 -11.02 3.39 -15.28
N GLN A 119 -10.70 3.83 -16.51
CA GLN A 119 -11.41 4.90 -17.24
C GLN A 119 -11.42 6.23 -16.46
N LEU A 120 -10.37 6.50 -15.71
CA LEU A 120 -10.14 7.82 -15.13
C LEU A 120 -9.75 8.81 -16.24
N MET A 121 -10.00 10.08 -16.02
CA MET A 121 -9.60 11.15 -16.94
C MET A 121 -8.19 11.63 -16.57
N PRO A 122 -7.26 11.77 -17.52
CA PRO A 122 -5.95 12.38 -17.28
C PRO A 122 -6.06 13.81 -16.74
N GLY A 123 -5.03 14.26 -15.99
CA GLY A 123 -4.96 15.60 -15.44
C GLY A 123 -6.05 15.92 -14.41
N THR A 124 -6.61 14.92 -13.75
CA THR A 124 -7.82 15.08 -12.94
C THR A 124 -7.56 14.78 -11.47
N LYS A 125 -8.08 15.64 -10.61
CA LYS A 125 -8.06 15.46 -9.16
C LYS A 125 -9.36 14.81 -8.70
N TYR A 126 -9.21 13.63 -8.12
CA TYR A 126 -10.28 12.83 -7.54
C TYR A 126 -10.18 12.76 -6.03
N GLN A 127 -11.28 12.37 -5.42
CA GLN A 127 -11.29 11.82 -4.07
C GLN A 127 -11.82 10.39 -4.12
N TYR A 128 -11.26 9.51 -3.31
CA TYR A 128 -11.74 8.15 -3.16
C TYR A 128 -11.93 7.78 -1.69
N ARG A 129 -12.83 6.84 -1.43
CA ARG A 129 -12.99 6.19 -0.14
C ARG A 129 -13.36 4.73 -0.32
N ILE A 130 -13.12 3.94 0.69
CA ILE A 130 -13.52 2.54 0.73
C ILE A 130 -14.82 2.45 1.51
N THR A 131 -15.78 1.66 1.00
CA THR A 131 -17.05 1.37 1.66
C THR A 131 -17.23 -0.13 1.81
N ALA A 132 -17.90 -0.57 2.89
CA ALA A 132 -18.34 -1.93 3.10
C ALA A 132 -19.63 -1.89 3.93
N GLY A 133 -20.76 -2.31 3.35
CA GLY A 133 -22.07 -2.08 3.93
C GLY A 133 -22.35 -0.60 4.19
N GLU A 134 -22.69 -0.25 5.42
CA GLU A 134 -22.93 1.15 5.83
C GLU A 134 -21.66 1.89 6.30
N ALA A 135 -20.53 1.19 6.42
CA ALA A 135 -19.28 1.77 6.91
C ALA A 135 -18.43 2.29 5.75
N ALA A 136 -17.72 3.39 6.01
CA ALA A 136 -16.82 4.02 5.06
C ALA A 136 -15.55 4.56 5.73
N THR A 137 -14.47 4.65 4.95
CA THR A 137 -13.28 5.43 5.34
C THR A 137 -13.50 6.91 5.08
N ASP A 138 -12.59 7.75 5.61
CA ASP A 138 -12.49 9.13 5.16
C ASP A 138 -12.09 9.20 3.67
N TRP A 139 -12.46 10.32 3.01
CA TRP A 139 -12.05 10.60 1.64
C TRP A 139 -10.55 10.87 1.56
N GLN A 140 -9.90 10.21 0.61
CA GLN A 140 -8.48 10.36 0.29
C GLN A 140 -8.32 11.00 -1.09
N MET A 141 -7.15 11.57 -1.38
CA MET A 141 -6.86 12.18 -2.66
C MET A 141 -6.29 11.17 -3.66
N LEU A 142 -6.64 11.34 -4.93
CA LEU A 142 -6.06 10.65 -6.06
C LEU A 142 -5.91 11.67 -7.20
N TYR A 143 -4.73 11.69 -7.81
CA TYR A 143 -4.46 12.49 -8.99
C TYR A 143 -4.01 11.59 -10.14
N THR A 144 -4.52 11.85 -11.33
CA THR A 144 -4.08 11.21 -12.57
C THR A 144 -3.18 12.18 -13.35
N PRO A 145 -1.95 11.80 -13.75
CA PRO A 145 -1.07 12.68 -14.50
C PRO A 145 -1.60 12.98 -15.90
N THR A 146 -1.09 14.05 -16.50
CA THR A 146 -1.24 14.36 -17.92
C THR A 146 0.12 14.57 -18.57
N ALA A 147 0.20 14.43 -19.90
CA ALA A 147 1.44 14.40 -20.64
C ALA A 147 2.28 15.70 -20.54
N ASP A 148 1.64 16.86 -20.45
CA ASP A 148 2.33 18.15 -20.58
C ASP A 148 2.65 18.83 -19.22
N GLU A 149 2.42 18.14 -18.11
CA GLU A 149 2.66 18.71 -16.78
C GLU A 149 3.90 18.10 -16.13
N PRO A 150 4.85 18.93 -15.69
CA PRO A 150 5.98 18.44 -14.91
C PRO A 150 5.50 17.91 -13.56
N TYR A 151 6.12 16.82 -13.10
CA TYR A 151 5.80 16.23 -11.79
C TYR A 151 7.05 15.89 -11.01
N LYS A 152 6.89 15.81 -9.70
CA LYS A 152 7.95 15.47 -8.75
C LYS A 152 7.83 14.01 -8.34
N ILE A 153 8.97 13.30 -8.33
CA ILE A 153 9.08 11.92 -7.87
C ILE A 153 9.93 11.89 -6.61
N LEU A 154 9.51 11.12 -5.62
CA LEU A 154 10.35 10.74 -4.49
C LEU A 154 10.91 9.34 -4.74
N ILE A 155 12.22 9.16 -4.57
CA ILE A 155 12.89 7.87 -4.78
C ILE A 155 13.57 7.47 -3.48
N PHE A 156 13.24 6.28 -2.99
CA PHE A 156 13.78 5.70 -1.78
C PHE A 156 14.49 4.38 -2.10
N PRO A 157 15.81 4.30 -2.00
CA PRO A 157 16.53 3.02 -1.99
C PRO A 157 16.54 2.45 -0.57
N ASP A 158 16.64 1.14 -0.46
CA ASP A 158 16.99 0.41 0.76
C ASP A 158 16.28 0.92 2.03
N ALA A 159 14.97 0.74 2.11
CA ALA A 159 14.19 1.10 3.29
C ALA A 159 14.40 0.13 4.48
N GLN A 160 15.02 -1.00 4.23
CA GLN A 160 15.33 -2.04 5.21
C GLN A 160 16.20 -1.51 6.35
N SER A 161 15.95 -1.95 7.55
CA SER A 161 16.73 -1.56 8.72
C SER A 161 16.50 -2.52 9.88
N SER A 162 17.47 -2.63 10.77
CA SER A 162 17.27 -3.26 12.07
C SER A 162 16.41 -2.41 13.02
N ASP A 163 16.35 -1.11 12.77
CA ASP A 163 15.49 -0.16 13.46
C ASP A 163 14.79 0.75 12.44
N TYR A 164 13.51 0.48 12.20
CA TYR A 164 12.70 1.24 11.25
C TYR A 164 12.32 2.66 11.73
N ALA A 165 12.79 3.11 12.88
CA ALA A 165 12.55 4.47 13.34
C ALA A 165 13.16 5.49 12.38
N ASP A 166 14.39 5.26 11.92
CA ASP A 166 15.08 6.12 10.96
C ASP A 166 14.37 6.13 9.60
N TRP A 167 13.91 4.97 9.12
CA TRP A 167 13.09 4.88 7.92
C TRP A 167 11.81 5.71 8.02
N LYS A 168 11.08 5.56 9.12
CA LYS A 168 9.83 6.29 9.34
C LYS A 168 10.06 7.80 9.40
N GLU A 169 11.10 8.23 10.09
CA GLU A 169 11.47 9.65 10.16
C GLU A 169 11.84 10.20 8.79
N LEU A 170 12.71 9.50 8.04
CA LEU A 170 13.11 9.89 6.69
C LEU A 170 11.91 10.01 5.74
N ALA A 171 11.06 8.98 5.68
CA ALA A 171 9.89 8.96 4.80
C ALA A 171 8.88 10.06 5.17
N HIS A 172 8.64 10.28 6.46
CA HIS A 172 7.79 11.37 6.97
C HIS A 172 8.34 12.74 6.60
N LEU A 173 9.63 12.99 6.82
CA LEU A 173 10.27 14.27 6.49
C LEU A 173 10.29 14.51 4.97
N ALA A 174 10.57 13.47 4.18
CA ALA A 174 10.53 13.56 2.73
C ALA A 174 9.13 13.95 2.24
N TRP A 175 8.09 13.30 2.74
CA TRP A 175 6.71 13.62 2.39
C TRP A 175 6.29 15.01 2.87
N ALA A 176 6.57 15.36 4.12
CA ALA A 176 6.22 16.67 4.68
C ALA A 176 6.83 17.86 3.93
N ARG A 177 8.01 17.66 3.31
CA ARG A 177 8.71 18.69 2.53
C ARG A 177 8.34 18.66 1.04
N ASN A 178 7.64 17.64 0.56
CA ASN A 178 7.35 17.42 -0.85
C ASN A 178 5.90 16.91 -1.04
N THR A 179 4.95 17.58 -0.42
CA THR A 179 3.51 17.24 -0.54
C THR A 179 2.96 17.46 -1.95
N ASP A 180 3.74 18.10 -2.83
CA ASP A 180 3.51 18.27 -4.25
C ASP A 180 4.07 17.14 -5.12
N ALA A 181 4.75 16.15 -4.52
CA ALA A 181 5.14 14.95 -5.23
C ALA A 181 3.90 14.17 -5.70
N GLN A 182 4.00 13.55 -6.87
CA GLN A 182 2.88 12.85 -7.51
C GLN A 182 3.12 11.34 -7.68
N LEU A 183 4.35 10.90 -7.48
CA LEU A 183 4.77 9.50 -7.59
C LEU A 183 5.89 9.25 -6.58
N PHE A 184 5.96 8.06 -6.01
CA PHE A 184 7.17 7.64 -5.33
C PHE A 184 7.59 6.22 -5.75
N VAL A 185 8.89 6.00 -5.74
CA VAL A 185 9.53 4.74 -6.11
C VAL A 185 10.28 4.20 -4.90
N CYS A 186 10.08 2.93 -4.57
CA CYS A 186 10.89 2.20 -3.61
C CYS A 186 11.77 1.22 -4.38
N MET A 187 13.09 1.43 -4.37
CA MET A 187 14.06 0.80 -5.27
C MET A 187 14.58 -0.56 -4.78
N GLY A 188 13.71 -1.37 -4.18
CA GLY A 188 14.05 -2.67 -3.62
C GLY A 188 14.52 -2.60 -2.17
N ASP A 189 14.69 -3.77 -1.56
CA ASP A 189 15.08 -3.92 -0.18
C ASP A 189 14.21 -3.08 0.77
N LEU A 190 12.89 -3.25 0.62
CA LEU A 190 11.89 -2.52 1.39
C LEU A 190 11.88 -2.98 2.85
N VAL A 191 12.17 -4.27 3.03
CA VAL A 191 12.28 -4.95 4.33
C VAL A 191 13.60 -5.70 4.40
N ASP A 192 14.08 -5.95 5.60
CA ASP A 192 15.30 -6.73 5.82
C ASP A 192 15.08 -8.22 5.55
N ASN A 193 13.82 -8.67 5.64
CA ASN A 193 13.45 -10.06 5.43
C ASN A 193 12.02 -10.16 4.87
N GLY A 194 11.89 -10.66 3.63
CA GLY A 194 10.63 -10.70 2.88
C GLY A 194 9.51 -11.50 3.54
N GLU A 195 9.82 -12.46 4.42
CA GLU A 195 8.83 -13.23 5.17
C GLU A 195 8.32 -12.48 6.41
N ASP A 196 9.11 -11.58 6.99
CA ASP A 196 8.80 -10.95 8.28
C ASP A 196 7.66 -9.92 8.18
N ARG A 197 6.48 -10.32 8.63
CA ARG A 197 5.29 -9.46 8.62
C ARG A 197 5.45 -8.19 9.47
N LEU A 198 6.24 -8.24 10.55
CA LEU A 198 6.45 -7.07 11.38
C LEU A 198 7.24 -6.01 10.63
N GLN A 199 8.27 -6.40 9.89
CA GLN A 199 9.07 -5.49 9.07
C GLN A 199 8.22 -4.84 7.96
N TRP A 200 7.33 -5.58 7.31
CA TRP A 200 6.35 -5.00 6.39
C TRP A 200 5.43 -3.98 7.08
N THR A 201 5.02 -4.24 8.32
CA THR A 201 4.23 -3.28 9.11
C THR A 201 5.01 -1.99 9.36
N GLU A 202 6.28 -2.11 9.68
CA GLU A 202 7.17 -0.99 9.91
C GLU A 202 7.44 -0.18 8.62
N PHE A 203 7.72 -0.88 7.51
CA PHE A 203 7.87 -0.25 6.20
C PHE A 203 6.65 0.59 5.81
N PHE A 204 5.46 -0.04 5.80
CA PHE A 204 4.22 0.65 5.47
C PHE A 204 3.87 1.78 6.45
N GLY A 205 4.33 1.66 7.70
CA GLY A 205 4.19 2.71 8.69
C GLY A 205 4.90 4.00 8.31
N GLY A 206 6.09 3.90 7.69
CA GLY A 206 6.87 5.05 7.22
C GLY A 206 6.20 5.79 6.07
N VAL A 207 5.60 5.10 5.13
CA VAL A 207 4.97 5.69 3.94
C VAL A 207 3.46 5.88 4.06
N LYS A 208 2.88 5.71 5.24
CA LYS A 208 1.43 5.64 5.46
C LYS A 208 0.63 6.77 4.83
N GLU A 209 1.03 8.01 5.03
CA GLU A 209 0.30 9.17 4.51
C GLU A 209 0.60 9.41 3.02
N MET A 210 1.84 9.15 2.60
CA MET A 210 2.27 9.27 1.21
C MET A 210 1.55 8.27 0.31
N GLN A 211 1.55 6.98 0.66
CA GLN A 211 0.95 5.92 -0.15
C GLN A 211 -0.59 6.02 -0.30
N ARG A 212 -1.26 6.74 0.59
CA ARG A 212 -2.70 7.05 0.46
C ARG A 212 -2.96 8.16 -0.55
N SER A 213 -1.99 9.04 -0.74
CA SER A 213 -2.13 10.27 -1.52
C SER A 213 -1.57 10.16 -2.93
N ILE A 214 -0.46 9.44 -3.10
CA ILE A 214 0.22 9.24 -4.39
C ILE A 214 0.58 7.76 -4.59
N PRO A 215 0.70 7.30 -5.86
CA PRO A 215 1.02 5.90 -6.13
C PRO A 215 2.47 5.57 -5.82
N VAL A 216 2.69 4.31 -5.44
CA VAL A 216 3.99 3.68 -5.39
C VAL A 216 4.28 2.91 -6.68
N ALA A 217 5.52 3.03 -7.17
CA ALA A 217 6.12 2.08 -8.11
C ALA A 217 7.17 1.27 -7.31
N PRO A 218 6.83 0.08 -6.83
CA PRO A 218 7.74 -0.75 -6.05
C PRO A 218 8.71 -1.49 -6.97
N VAL A 219 9.96 -1.60 -6.56
CA VAL A 219 10.96 -2.47 -7.18
C VAL A 219 11.28 -3.58 -6.18
N MET A 220 11.51 -4.79 -6.66
CA MET A 220 11.92 -5.91 -5.81
C MET A 220 13.43 -5.91 -5.64
N GLY A 221 13.90 -5.97 -4.41
CA GLY A 221 15.30 -6.22 -4.07
C GLY A 221 15.56 -7.69 -3.72
N ASN A 222 16.78 -8.00 -3.29
CA ASN A 222 17.10 -9.37 -2.88
C ASN A 222 16.52 -9.73 -1.49
N HIS A 223 16.33 -8.74 -0.62
CA HIS A 223 15.79 -8.96 0.72
C HIS A 223 14.32 -9.42 0.70
N GLU A 224 13.55 -9.07 -0.30
CA GLU A 224 12.19 -9.59 -0.52
C GLU A 224 12.19 -11.10 -0.79
N THR A 225 13.32 -11.68 -1.17
CA THR A 225 13.49 -13.10 -1.48
C THR A 225 14.12 -13.93 -0.36
N TYR A 226 14.21 -13.40 0.86
CA TYR A 226 14.70 -14.17 2.02
C TYR A 226 13.59 -14.47 3.01
N ASN A 227 13.69 -15.68 3.61
CA ASN A 227 12.88 -16.04 4.76
C ASN A 227 13.58 -15.60 6.07
N ARG A 228 12.93 -15.82 7.21
CA ARG A 228 13.44 -15.42 8.54
C ARG A 228 14.72 -16.15 8.97
N ASP A 229 15.06 -17.27 8.32
CA ASP A 229 16.31 -18.01 8.48
C ASP A 229 17.39 -17.61 7.46
N TRP A 230 17.18 -16.51 6.73
CA TRP A 230 18.06 -16.03 5.66
C TRP A 230 18.26 -17.01 4.51
N LYS A 231 17.28 -17.87 4.27
CA LYS A 231 17.25 -18.76 3.11
C LYS A 231 16.42 -18.15 2.00
N MET A 232 16.81 -18.40 0.78
CA MET A 232 16.08 -17.94 -0.39
C MET A 232 14.67 -18.54 -0.43
N ARG A 233 13.70 -17.72 -0.81
CA ARG A 233 12.30 -18.07 -1.05
C ARG A 233 11.74 -17.24 -2.19
N LEU A 234 10.61 -17.65 -2.74
CA LEU A 234 9.85 -16.79 -3.65
C LEU A 234 9.36 -15.53 -2.92
N PRO A 235 9.33 -14.37 -3.59
CA PRO A 235 8.95 -13.08 -2.99
C PRO A 235 7.42 -12.95 -2.82
N GLU A 236 6.78 -13.94 -2.20
CA GLU A 236 5.32 -14.05 -2.11
C GLU A 236 4.69 -12.81 -1.46
N ALA A 237 5.21 -12.37 -0.31
CA ALA A 237 4.68 -11.20 0.36
C ALA A 237 4.75 -9.94 -0.52
N TYR A 238 5.88 -9.70 -1.20
CA TYR A 238 6.02 -8.58 -2.13
C TYR A 238 4.97 -8.64 -3.25
N LEU A 239 4.79 -9.80 -3.88
CA LEU A 239 3.83 -9.99 -4.97
C LEU A 239 2.36 -9.85 -4.52
N HIS A 240 2.07 -10.19 -3.27
CA HIS A 240 0.75 -9.95 -2.68
C HIS A 240 0.55 -8.50 -2.25
N TYR A 241 1.58 -7.88 -1.65
CA TYR A 241 1.46 -6.49 -1.21
C TYR A 241 1.41 -5.48 -2.35
N PHE A 242 1.93 -5.81 -3.53
CA PHE A 242 1.96 -4.87 -4.66
C PHE A 242 1.43 -5.52 -5.94
N LYS A 243 0.19 -5.18 -6.29
CA LYS A 243 -0.37 -5.57 -7.58
C LYS A 243 0.09 -4.56 -8.65
N THR A 244 1.31 -4.75 -9.12
CA THR A 244 1.90 -4.00 -10.23
C THR A 244 1.35 -4.49 -11.58
N PRO A 245 1.56 -3.74 -12.69
CA PRO A 245 1.20 -4.21 -14.02
C PRO A 245 1.79 -5.59 -14.34
N THR A 246 1.02 -6.42 -15.02
CA THR A 246 1.47 -7.74 -15.48
C THR A 246 2.41 -7.59 -16.67
N ASN A 247 3.45 -8.41 -16.72
CA ASN A 247 4.30 -8.59 -17.91
C ASN A 247 3.90 -9.82 -18.75
N ALA A 248 2.82 -10.50 -18.35
CA ALA A 248 2.30 -11.72 -18.93
C ALA A 248 3.29 -12.92 -18.93
N SER A 249 4.33 -12.87 -18.11
CA SER A 249 5.22 -14.02 -17.91
C SER A 249 4.50 -15.11 -17.13
N LYS A 250 4.81 -16.37 -17.45
CA LYS A 250 4.31 -17.51 -16.68
C LYS A 250 5.11 -17.78 -15.39
N ALA A 251 6.41 -17.46 -15.42
CA ALA A 251 7.32 -17.73 -14.31
C ALA A 251 7.62 -16.48 -13.48
N PHE A 252 7.62 -15.30 -14.12
CA PHE A 252 8.11 -14.06 -13.54
C PHE A 252 7.08 -12.92 -13.64
N ASP A 253 5.78 -13.24 -13.57
CA ASP A 253 4.75 -12.20 -13.60
C ASP A 253 4.93 -11.21 -12.45
N ARG A 254 4.97 -9.91 -12.79
CA ARG A 254 5.16 -8.78 -11.87
C ARG A 254 6.53 -8.72 -11.16
N TYR A 255 7.50 -9.56 -11.53
CA TYR A 255 8.89 -9.39 -11.08
C TYR A 255 9.56 -8.20 -11.72
N TYR A 256 9.17 -7.93 -12.97
CA TYR A 256 9.49 -6.75 -13.75
C TYR A 256 8.22 -6.29 -14.47
N TYR A 257 8.12 -5.03 -14.76
CA TYR A 257 6.93 -4.45 -15.38
C TYR A 257 7.23 -3.08 -15.97
N SER A 258 6.29 -2.52 -16.75
CA SER A 258 6.33 -1.15 -17.22
C SER A 258 5.03 -0.42 -16.87
N PHE A 259 5.10 0.88 -16.85
CA PHE A 259 3.94 1.74 -16.68
C PHE A 259 4.19 3.13 -17.27
N ASP A 260 3.12 3.78 -17.71
CA ASP A 260 3.14 5.17 -18.14
C ASP A 260 2.69 6.10 -17.01
N TYR A 261 3.43 7.20 -16.84
CA TYR A 261 3.05 8.27 -15.92
C TYR A 261 3.31 9.62 -16.59
N GLY A 262 2.24 10.34 -16.95
CA GLY A 262 2.36 11.50 -17.82
C GLY A 262 2.84 11.13 -19.22
N ASP A 263 3.93 11.75 -19.65
CA ASP A 263 4.61 11.50 -20.95
C ASP A 263 5.84 10.56 -20.81
N VAL A 264 6.05 9.99 -19.64
CA VAL A 264 7.20 9.13 -19.37
C VAL A 264 6.77 7.66 -19.27
N HIS A 265 7.43 6.83 -20.07
CA HIS A 265 7.35 5.37 -19.97
C HIS A 265 8.43 4.84 -19.03
N TYR A 266 8.02 4.19 -17.96
CA TYR A 266 8.91 3.62 -16.93
C TYR A 266 9.04 2.12 -17.14
N ILE A 267 10.27 1.64 -17.11
CA ILE A 267 10.59 0.21 -17.13
C ILE A 267 11.24 -0.14 -15.80
N VAL A 268 10.62 -1.05 -15.07
CA VAL A 268 11.10 -1.60 -13.80
C VAL A 268 11.65 -2.99 -14.06
N LEU A 269 12.93 -3.21 -13.74
CA LEU A 269 13.63 -4.46 -13.98
C LEU A 269 13.94 -5.17 -12.67
N CYS A 270 13.90 -6.50 -12.70
CA CYS A 270 14.36 -7.36 -11.62
C CYS A 270 15.82 -7.76 -11.84
N THR A 271 16.71 -7.38 -10.94
CA THR A 271 18.13 -7.71 -10.99
C THR A 271 18.52 -8.90 -10.10
N GLN A 272 17.54 -9.53 -9.44
CA GLN A 272 17.75 -10.58 -8.43
C GLN A 272 17.87 -11.97 -9.06
N GLN A 273 18.64 -12.08 -10.13
CA GLN A 273 18.82 -13.35 -10.86
C GLN A 273 19.35 -14.46 -9.97
N ARG A 274 20.31 -14.16 -9.09
CA ARG A 274 20.93 -15.16 -8.24
C ARG A 274 19.92 -15.85 -7.32
N GLU A 275 19.09 -15.05 -6.68
CA GLU A 275 18.09 -15.50 -5.73
C GLU A 275 16.95 -16.25 -6.45
N ILE A 276 16.51 -15.72 -7.57
CA ILE A 276 15.39 -16.29 -8.34
C ILE A 276 15.80 -17.58 -9.05
N SER A 277 17.07 -17.73 -9.48
CA SER A 277 17.54 -18.96 -10.14
C SER A 277 17.48 -20.21 -9.28
N GLU A 278 17.32 -20.09 -7.96
CA GLU A 278 17.02 -21.22 -7.08
C GLU A 278 15.63 -21.85 -7.39
N PHE A 279 14.72 -21.11 -8.03
CA PHE A 279 13.33 -21.50 -8.24
C PHE A 279 12.94 -21.56 -9.72
N ALA A 280 13.52 -20.70 -10.55
CA ALA A 280 13.22 -20.62 -11.98
C ALA A 280 14.40 -20.03 -12.75
N ASP A 281 14.74 -20.66 -13.87
CA ASP A 281 15.78 -20.18 -14.79
C ASP A 281 15.23 -19.23 -15.86
N GLY A 282 16.11 -18.39 -16.42
CA GLY A 282 15.81 -17.61 -17.61
C GLY A 282 15.28 -16.19 -17.34
N LEU A 283 15.25 -15.72 -16.11
CA LEU A 283 14.76 -14.37 -15.76
C LEU A 283 15.38 -13.27 -16.63
N VAL A 284 16.70 -13.26 -16.80
CA VAL A 284 17.37 -12.16 -17.53
C VAL A 284 17.04 -12.21 -19.02
N ASP A 285 17.08 -13.39 -19.63
CA ASP A 285 16.81 -13.53 -21.06
C ASP A 285 15.37 -13.21 -21.39
N GLU A 286 14.42 -13.66 -20.58
CA GLU A 286 13.01 -13.38 -20.75
C GLU A 286 12.71 -11.89 -20.56
N GLN A 287 13.24 -11.29 -19.50
CA GLN A 287 13.07 -9.87 -19.18
C GLN A 287 13.65 -8.97 -20.29
N LEU A 288 14.85 -9.27 -20.79
CA LEU A 288 15.45 -8.51 -21.88
C LEU A 288 14.67 -8.65 -23.19
N ALA A 289 14.15 -9.84 -23.49
CA ALA A 289 13.30 -10.04 -24.65
C ALA A 289 11.96 -9.31 -24.51
N TRP A 290 11.38 -9.28 -23.31
CA TRP A 290 10.19 -8.51 -23.01
C TRP A 290 10.45 -7.01 -23.16
N MET A 291 11.50 -6.47 -22.51
CA MET A 291 11.86 -5.05 -22.57
C MET A 291 12.03 -4.52 -24.00
N ARG A 292 12.63 -5.34 -24.90
CA ARG A 292 12.78 -4.97 -26.33
C ARG A 292 11.47 -4.89 -27.10
N ARG A 293 10.42 -5.54 -26.63
CA ARG A 293 9.07 -5.46 -27.23
C ARG A 293 8.23 -4.35 -26.63
N ASP A 294 8.54 -3.97 -25.42
CA ASP A 294 7.84 -2.97 -24.64
C ASP A 294 8.24 -1.54 -25.04
N MET A 295 9.54 -1.33 -25.38
CA MET A 295 10.06 -0.08 -25.94
C MET A 295 9.66 0.12 -27.42
#